data_51e80ed78b46c4e7b49ec1e800007c1e
#
_entry.id   51e80ed78b46c4e7b49ec1e800007c1e
#
_cell.length_a   1.000
_cell.length_b   1.000
_cell.length_c   1.000
_cell.angle_alpha   90.00
_cell.angle_beta   90.00
_cell.angle_gamma   90.00
#
_symmetry.space_group_name_H-M   'P 1'
#
loop_
_entity.id
_entity.type
_entity.pdbx_description
1 polymer ?
#
loop_
_entity_poly.entity_id
_entity_poly.type
_entity_poly.pdbx_seq_one_letter_code
_entity_poly.pdbx_strand_id
1 'polypeptide(L)'
;MLQKLEFFYLIAFYFLVLGFEVSNFAKLNKENTMAIIITDECINCGACEPECPNNAIYEASDEWKYEEGTELTGLVVLPNGKQVDAAKEQEPISDEFYFIAPDKCTECIGFHEEPQCAAVCPVDCCVPDEDVVETETELLAKKTFMHRD
;
A
#
# COMPACT_ATOMS: atom_id res chain seq x y z
N MET A 1 -50.75 1.35 22.64
CA MET A 1 -49.90 0.31 22.01
C MET A 1 -49.99 0.31 20.47
N LEU A 2 -50.96 0.96 19.88
CA LEU A 2 -51.15 1.04 18.41
C LEU A 2 -50.34 2.15 17.70
N GLN A 3 -49.87 3.16 18.40
CA GLN A 3 -49.09 4.27 17.79
C GLN A 3 -47.63 3.96 17.42
N LYS A 4 -47.03 2.88 17.96
CA LYS A 4 -45.68 2.50 17.60
C LYS A 4 -45.56 1.65 16.33
N LEU A 5 -46.63 1.00 15.89
CA LEU A 5 -46.61 0.20 14.68
C LEU A 5 -46.74 1.07 13.41
N GLU A 6 -47.46 2.18 13.47
CA GLU A 6 -47.60 3.06 12.32
C GLU A 6 -46.30 3.79 11.94
N PHE A 7 -45.49 4.10 12.94
CA PHE A 7 -44.19 4.78 12.69
C PHE A 7 -43.16 3.87 12.02
N PHE A 8 -43.18 2.58 12.33
CA PHE A 8 -42.32 1.59 11.68
C PHE A 8 -42.71 1.32 10.23
N TYR A 9 -44.03 1.32 9.94
CA TYR A 9 -44.52 1.14 8.58
C TYR A 9 -44.24 2.34 7.66
N LEU A 10 -44.27 3.55 8.21
CA LEU A 10 -43.97 4.77 7.47
C LEU A 10 -42.46 4.86 7.13
N ILE A 11 -41.59 4.45 8.03
CA ILE A 11 -40.14 4.42 7.79
C ILE A 11 -39.79 3.33 6.75
N ALA A 12 -40.39 2.15 6.85
CA ALA A 12 -40.16 1.06 5.89
C ALA A 12 -40.71 1.43 4.49
N PHE A 13 -41.85 2.15 4.42
CA PHE A 13 -42.42 2.61 3.16
C PHE A 13 -41.62 3.75 2.52
N TYR A 14 -41.02 4.62 3.33
CA TYR A 14 -40.13 5.70 2.86
C TYR A 14 -38.83 5.14 2.26
N PHE A 15 -38.28 4.05 2.83
CA PHE A 15 -37.13 3.34 2.28
C PHE A 15 -37.45 2.60 0.98
N LEU A 16 -38.70 2.12 0.81
CA LEU A 16 -39.12 1.37 -0.39
C LEU A 16 -39.42 2.27 -1.58
N VAL A 17 -39.94 3.50 -1.33
CA VAL A 17 -40.39 4.43 -2.38
C VAL A 17 -39.25 5.28 -2.94
N LEU A 18 -38.22 5.53 -2.18
CA LEU A 18 -37.06 6.34 -2.63
C LEU A 18 -35.98 5.54 -3.39
N GLY A 19 -36.15 4.21 -3.58
CA GLY A 19 -35.22 3.43 -4.37
C GLY A 19 -33.75 3.57 -3.91
N PHE A 20 -33.58 3.88 -2.62
CA PHE A 20 -32.23 4.02 -2.07
C PHE A 20 -31.67 2.61 -1.88
N GLU A 21 -31.06 2.11 -2.94
CA GLU A 21 -30.29 0.87 -2.87
C GLU A 21 -29.19 1.05 -1.83
N VAL A 22 -29.44 0.47 -0.64
CA VAL A 22 -28.40 0.31 0.39
C VAL A 22 -27.20 -0.50 -0.11
N SER A 23 -27.33 -1.14 -1.28
CA SER A 23 -26.24 -1.81 -1.98
C SER A 23 -25.17 -0.85 -2.53
N ASN A 24 -25.46 0.44 -2.69
CA ASN A 24 -24.45 1.42 -3.13
C ASN A 24 -23.62 2.03 -2.00
N PHE A 25 -24.01 1.84 -0.74
CA PHE A 25 -23.20 2.34 0.38
C PHE A 25 -22.04 1.38 0.74
N ALA A 26 -22.09 0.12 0.28
CA ALA A 26 -21.01 -0.85 0.43
C ALA A 26 -19.99 -0.81 -0.73
N LYS A 27 -20.23 0.00 -1.74
CA LYS A 27 -19.26 0.40 -2.77
C LYS A 27 -18.66 1.78 -2.45
N LEU A 28 -18.33 2.05 -1.19
CA LEU A 28 -17.30 3.04 -0.91
C LEU A 28 -16.00 2.42 -1.40
N ASN A 29 -15.63 2.81 -2.59
CA ASN A 29 -14.35 2.65 -3.27
C ASN A 29 -13.29 1.94 -2.41
N LYS A 30 -13.32 0.61 -2.40
CA LYS A 30 -12.13 -0.15 -2.15
C LYS A 30 -11.32 0.01 -3.45
N GLU A 31 -10.65 1.15 -3.61
CA GLU A 31 -9.61 1.26 -4.61
C GLU A 31 -8.56 0.22 -4.20
N ASN A 32 -8.54 -0.87 -4.94
CA ASN A 32 -7.45 -1.82 -4.84
C ASN A 32 -6.25 -1.09 -5.40
N THR A 33 -5.34 -0.73 -4.52
CA THR A 33 -4.00 -0.30 -4.88
C THR A 33 -3.12 -1.55 -4.98
N MET A 34 -2.02 -1.45 -5.66
CA MET A 34 -1.08 -2.54 -5.89
C MET A 34 0.31 -2.03 -5.59
N ALA A 35 1.09 -2.74 -4.79
CA ALA A 35 2.49 -2.39 -4.58
C ALA A 35 3.16 -2.08 -5.94
N ILE A 36 4.19 -1.25 -5.94
CA ILE A 36 4.94 -0.97 -7.18
C ILE A 36 6.07 -1.98 -7.31
N ILE A 37 6.23 -2.52 -8.49
CA ILE A 37 7.35 -3.38 -8.89
C ILE A 37 8.18 -2.71 -10.00
N ILE A 38 9.47 -3.00 -10.05
CA ILE A 38 10.37 -2.62 -11.16
C ILE A 38 10.50 -3.82 -12.09
N THR A 39 10.20 -3.60 -13.38
CA THR A 39 10.28 -4.65 -14.40
C THR A 39 11.68 -4.77 -15.01
N ASP A 40 11.91 -5.82 -15.80
CA ASP A 40 13.15 -6.08 -16.54
C ASP A 40 13.47 -5.05 -17.64
N GLU A 41 12.55 -4.11 -17.89
CA GLU A 41 12.81 -2.95 -18.75
C GLU A 41 13.67 -1.87 -18.05
N CYS A 42 14.01 -2.05 -16.77
CA CYS A 42 14.83 -1.13 -16.00
C CYS A 42 16.24 -1.00 -16.60
N ILE A 43 16.68 0.25 -16.78
CA ILE A 43 18.01 0.59 -17.31
C ILE A 43 19.05 0.88 -16.22
N ASN A 44 18.77 0.55 -14.97
CA ASN A 44 19.65 0.76 -13.81
C ASN A 44 20.13 2.22 -13.66
N CYS A 45 19.27 3.21 -13.91
CA CYS A 45 19.63 4.62 -13.81
C CYS A 45 19.62 5.18 -12.38
N GLY A 46 19.02 4.47 -11.42
CA GLY A 46 18.97 4.86 -10.01
C GLY A 46 18.09 6.07 -9.67
N ALA A 47 17.35 6.63 -10.64
CA ALA A 47 16.56 7.85 -10.41
C ALA A 47 15.43 7.67 -9.39
N CYS A 48 14.86 6.48 -9.27
CA CYS A 48 13.75 6.16 -8.37
C CYS A 48 14.16 5.99 -6.90
N GLU A 49 15.37 5.54 -6.64
CA GLU A 49 15.86 5.20 -5.29
C GLU A 49 15.74 6.39 -4.31
N PRO A 50 16.29 7.60 -4.60
CA PRO A 50 16.23 8.73 -3.68
C PRO A 50 14.82 9.31 -3.49
N GLU A 51 13.87 8.97 -4.35
CA GLU A 51 12.50 9.46 -4.29
C GLU A 51 11.61 8.61 -3.37
N CYS A 52 12.07 7.42 -2.93
CA CYS A 52 11.28 6.55 -2.08
C CYS A 52 11.30 7.00 -0.61
N PRO A 53 10.15 7.43 -0.04
CA PRO A 53 10.10 7.92 1.34
C PRO A 53 10.36 6.84 2.39
N ASN A 54 10.25 5.56 2.00
CA ASN A 54 10.46 4.40 2.89
C ASN A 54 11.81 3.74 2.68
N ASN A 55 12.66 4.27 1.79
CA ASN A 55 13.89 3.59 1.35
C ASN A 55 13.61 2.12 1.00
N ALA A 56 12.61 1.89 0.16
CA ALA A 56 12.19 0.55 -0.26
C ALA A 56 12.86 0.08 -1.56
N ILE A 57 13.63 0.95 -2.23
CA ILE A 57 14.25 0.70 -3.54
C ILE A 57 15.74 0.47 -3.35
N TYR A 58 16.26 -0.57 -3.99
CA TYR A 58 17.64 -1.02 -3.84
C TYR A 58 18.24 -1.37 -5.20
N GLU A 59 19.56 -1.23 -5.31
CA GLU A 59 20.30 -1.64 -6.50
C GLU A 59 20.32 -3.18 -6.63
N ALA A 60 20.55 -3.66 -7.85
CA ALA A 60 20.69 -5.08 -8.14
C ALA A 60 21.74 -5.75 -7.24
N SER A 61 21.41 -6.90 -6.71
CA SER A 61 22.26 -7.69 -5.79
C SER A 61 22.49 -7.08 -4.39
N ASP A 62 21.93 -5.92 -4.07
CA ASP A 62 22.06 -5.34 -2.74
C ASP A 62 21.18 -6.07 -1.72
N GLU A 63 21.76 -6.40 -0.58
CA GLU A 63 21.01 -6.80 0.60
C GLU A 63 20.31 -5.58 1.19
N TRP A 64 19.15 -5.79 1.81
CA TRP A 64 18.34 -4.71 2.36
C TRP A 64 17.84 -5.01 3.77
N LYS A 65 17.43 -3.98 4.50
CA LYS A 65 16.92 -4.10 5.87
C LYS A 65 15.62 -3.34 6.07
N TYR A 66 14.80 -3.82 7.00
CA TYR A 66 13.57 -3.11 7.38
C TYR A 66 13.83 -1.81 8.12
N GLU A 67 14.93 -1.70 8.88
CA GLU A 67 15.31 -0.49 9.63
C GLU A 67 15.76 0.67 8.74
N GLU A 68 16.21 0.41 7.52
CA GLU A 68 16.69 1.43 6.60
C GLU A 68 15.54 2.32 6.13
N GLY A 69 15.63 3.64 6.41
CA GLY A 69 14.59 4.61 6.05
C GLY A 69 13.27 4.46 6.82
N THR A 70 13.26 3.71 7.93
CA THR A 70 12.13 3.52 8.82
C THR A 70 12.53 3.71 10.28
N GLU A 71 11.57 3.72 11.20
CA GLU A 71 11.81 3.73 12.65
C GLU A 71 11.74 2.33 13.28
N LEU A 72 11.74 1.28 12.48
CA LEU A 72 11.67 -0.10 12.95
C LEU A 72 12.99 -0.52 13.58
N THR A 73 12.94 -1.18 14.72
CA THR A 73 14.12 -1.68 15.45
C THR A 73 13.84 -3.03 16.10
N GLY A 74 14.82 -3.94 16.02
CA GLY A 74 14.74 -5.27 16.64
C GLY A 74 13.63 -6.15 16.06
N LEU A 75 13.09 -7.04 16.87
CA LEU A 75 12.03 -7.95 16.45
C LEU A 75 10.68 -7.22 16.38
N VAL A 76 10.07 -7.21 15.22
CA VAL A 76 8.78 -6.59 14.97
C VAL A 76 7.84 -7.56 14.25
N VAL A 77 6.53 -7.33 14.38
CA VAL A 77 5.50 -8.05 13.62
C VAL A 77 4.89 -7.06 12.64
N LEU A 78 5.09 -7.32 11.35
CA LEU A 78 4.56 -6.50 10.27
C LEU A 78 3.01 -6.53 10.25
N PRO A 79 2.33 -5.54 9.66
CA PRO A 79 0.87 -5.53 9.55
C PRO A 79 0.28 -6.78 8.88
N ASN A 80 1.03 -7.44 8.01
CA ASN A 80 0.65 -8.72 7.39
C ASN A 80 0.84 -9.95 8.30
N GLY A 81 1.29 -9.75 9.57
CA GLY A 81 1.52 -10.80 10.56
C GLY A 81 2.91 -11.48 10.49
N LYS A 82 3.75 -11.12 9.52
CA LYS A 82 5.12 -11.66 9.41
C LYS A 82 6.01 -11.11 10.52
N GLN A 83 6.69 -11.97 11.26
CA GLN A 83 7.69 -11.57 12.25
C GLN A 83 9.06 -11.45 11.59
N VAL A 84 9.70 -10.29 11.77
CA VAL A 84 11.01 -9.98 11.21
C VAL A 84 11.90 -9.32 12.25
N ASP A 85 13.23 -9.46 12.07
CA ASP A 85 14.22 -8.63 12.76
C ASP A 85 14.57 -7.47 11.82
N ALA A 86 14.27 -6.24 12.25
CA ALA A 86 14.43 -5.05 11.42
C ALA A 86 15.89 -4.81 11.01
N ALA A 87 16.85 -5.20 11.83
CA ALA A 87 18.28 -5.05 11.59
C ALA A 87 18.91 -6.18 10.75
N LYS A 88 18.14 -7.27 10.53
CA LYS A 88 18.63 -8.41 9.77
C LYS A 88 18.63 -8.13 8.28
N GLU A 89 19.77 -8.41 7.64
CA GLU A 89 19.90 -8.38 6.18
C GLU A 89 18.97 -9.37 5.52
N GLN A 90 18.27 -8.89 4.50
CA GLN A 90 17.39 -9.65 3.62
C GLN A 90 18.09 -9.86 2.29
N GLU A 91 17.85 -11.02 1.67
CA GLU A 91 18.37 -11.32 0.35
C GLU A 91 17.85 -10.32 -0.71
N PRO A 92 18.64 -9.97 -1.72
CA PRO A 92 18.18 -9.17 -2.83
C PRO A 92 17.01 -9.86 -3.57
N ILE A 93 16.09 -9.07 -4.08
CA ILE A 93 14.94 -9.58 -4.85
C ILE A 93 15.30 -9.73 -6.33
N SER A 94 16.23 -8.91 -6.82
CA SER A 94 16.79 -9.00 -8.17
C SER A 94 18.30 -8.83 -8.12
N ASP A 95 19.01 -9.56 -8.97
CA ASP A 95 20.46 -9.46 -9.20
C ASP A 95 20.81 -8.84 -10.57
N GLU A 96 19.80 -8.43 -11.34
CA GLU A 96 19.98 -7.87 -12.68
C GLU A 96 19.67 -6.37 -12.75
N PHE A 97 18.66 -5.89 -11.98
CA PHE A 97 18.20 -4.50 -12.01
C PHE A 97 17.66 -4.08 -10.64
N TYR A 98 17.42 -2.78 -10.46
CA TYR A 98 16.83 -2.23 -9.25
C TYR A 98 15.54 -2.96 -8.88
N PHE A 99 15.28 -3.09 -7.59
CA PHE A 99 14.05 -3.72 -7.09
C PHE A 99 13.43 -2.94 -5.94
N ILE A 100 12.17 -3.22 -5.67
CA ILE A 100 11.41 -2.64 -4.57
C ILE A 100 11.09 -3.75 -3.57
N ALA A 101 11.40 -3.53 -2.29
CA ALA A 101 10.98 -4.41 -1.20
C ALA A 101 9.49 -4.20 -0.92
N PRO A 102 8.59 -5.16 -1.26
CA PRO A 102 7.15 -4.93 -1.24
C PRO A 102 6.61 -4.68 0.18
N ASP A 103 7.22 -5.31 1.21
CA ASP A 103 6.86 -5.09 2.61
C ASP A 103 7.12 -3.64 3.08
N LYS A 104 7.96 -2.88 2.37
CA LYS A 104 8.28 -1.47 2.65
C LYS A 104 7.58 -0.49 1.71
N CYS A 105 7.07 -0.95 0.57
CA CYS A 105 6.36 -0.11 -0.39
C CYS A 105 4.97 0.28 0.14
N THR A 106 4.65 1.58 0.13
CA THR A 106 3.34 2.14 0.49
C THR A 106 2.68 2.87 -0.68
N GLU A 107 3.20 2.71 -1.91
CA GLU A 107 2.79 3.49 -3.08
C GLU A 107 2.84 5.00 -2.84
N CYS A 108 3.71 5.45 -1.94
CA CYS A 108 3.80 6.82 -1.44
C CYS A 108 2.55 7.33 -0.71
N ILE A 109 1.56 6.47 -0.41
CA ILE A 109 0.35 6.86 0.33
C ILE A 109 0.72 7.51 1.67
N GLY A 110 0.13 8.68 1.92
CA GLY A 110 0.42 9.48 3.12
C GLY A 110 1.67 10.36 3.02
N PHE A 111 2.43 10.28 1.92
CA PHE A 111 3.57 11.15 1.61
C PHE A 111 3.31 11.99 0.36
N HIS A 112 2.82 11.37 -0.71
CA HIS A 112 2.58 11.97 -2.02
C HIS A 112 1.24 11.49 -2.58
N GLU A 113 0.71 12.22 -3.57
CA GLU A 113 -0.55 11.87 -4.25
C GLU A 113 -0.36 10.73 -5.26
N GLU A 114 0.88 10.45 -5.68
CA GLU A 114 1.23 9.40 -6.65
C GLU A 114 2.58 8.76 -6.31
N PRO A 115 2.85 7.53 -6.78
CA PRO A 115 4.14 6.86 -6.61
C PRO A 115 5.27 7.64 -7.28
N GLN A 116 6.21 8.16 -6.50
CA GLN A 116 7.29 9.00 -7.00
C GLN A 116 8.29 8.22 -7.87
N CYS A 117 8.52 6.95 -7.57
CA CYS A 117 9.38 6.09 -8.40
C CYS A 117 8.85 5.95 -9.84
N ALA A 118 7.54 5.86 -10.01
CA ALA A 118 6.91 5.82 -11.34
C ALA A 118 6.99 7.19 -12.02
N ALA A 119 6.77 8.28 -11.25
CA ALA A 119 6.79 9.64 -11.80
C ALA A 119 8.16 10.08 -12.37
N VAL A 120 9.27 9.56 -11.80
CA VAL A 120 10.63 9.92 -12.24
C VAL A 120 11.27 8.92 -13.18
N CYS A 121 10.65 7.77 -13.41
CA CYS A 121 11.22 6.70 -14.23
C CYS A 121 11.23 7.09 -15.73
N PRO A 122 12.42 7.18 -16.37
CA PRO A 122 12.50 7.61 -17.75
C PRO A 122 12.05 6.54 -18.78
N VAL A 123 11.85 5.31 -18.32
CA VAL A 123 11.44 4.16 -19.16
C VAL A 123 10.15 3.51 -18.69
N ASP A 124 9.44 4.13 -17.73
CA ASP A 124 8.15 3.69 -17.20
C ASP A 124 8.14 2.22 -16.70
N CYS A 125 9.26 1.74 -16.13
CA CYS A 125 9.39 0.37 -15.64
C CYS A 125 8.91 0.17 -14.19
N CYS A 126 8.54 1.22 -13.48
CA CYS A 126 7.91 1.14 -12.16
C CYS A 126 6.39 1.04 -12.34
N VAL A 127 5.86 -0.16 -12.22
CA VAL A 127 4.45 -0.48 -12.54
C VAL A 127 3.74 -1.12 -11.34
N PRO A 128 2.40 -1.07 -11.29
CA PRO A 128 1.65 -1.81 -10.28
C PRO A 128 1.91 -3.32 -10.33
N ASP A 129 2.13 -3.92 -9.17
CA ASP A 129 2.31 -5.37 -8.99
C ASP A 129 0.95 -6.05 -8.78
N GLU A 130 0.44 -6.73 -9.79
CA GLU A 130 -0.85 -7.43 -9.74
C GLU A 130 -0.87 -8.59 -8.73
N ASP A 131 0.29 -9.09 -8.32
CA ASP A 131 0.43 -10.18 -7.34
C ASP A 131 0.37 -9.67 -5.89
N VAL A 132 0.61 -8.37 -5.66
CA VAL A 132 0.60 -7.73 -4.34
C VAL A 132 -0.48 -6.65 -4.27
N VAL A 133 -1.71 -7.08 -4.07
CA VAL A 133 -2.88 -6.20 -3.97
C VAL A 133 -3.10 -5.80 -2.52
N GLU A 134 -3.04 -4.51 -2.23
CA GLU A 134 -3.28 -3.93 -0.91
C GLU A 134 -4.36 -2.86 -1.02
N THR A 135 -5.04 -2.58 0.06
CA THR A 135 -5.98 -1.46 0.14
C THR A 135 -5.28 -0.21 0.63
N GLU A 136 -5.81 0.97 0.32
CA GLU A 136 -5.29 2.23 0.85
C GLU A 136 -5.17 2.20 2.38
N THR A 137 -6.13 1.58 3.07
CA THR A 137 -6.10 1.41 4.54
C THR A 137 -4.92 0.55 4.99
N GLU A 138 -4.59 -0.52 4.26
CA GLU A 138 -3.44 -1.38 4.55
C GLU A 138 -2.12 -0.65 4.30
N LEU A 139 -2.04 0.13 3.23
CA LEU A 139 -0.85 0.95 2.93
C LEU A 139 -0.64 2.06 3.97
N LEU A 140 -1.70 2.74 4.42
CA LEU A 140 -1.63 3.71 5.53
C LEU A 140 -1.22 3.06 6.85
N ALA A 141 -1.75 1.86 7.15
CA ALA A 141 -1.33 1.10 8.32
C ALA A 141 0.15 0.72 8.24
N LYS A 142 0.64 0.32 7.07
CA LYS A 142 2.05 0.03 6.81
C LYS A 142 2.93 1.28 7.01
N LYS A 143 2.51 2.45 6.47
CA LYS A 143 3.19 3.74 6.67
C LYS A 143 3.30 4.08 8.16
N THR A 144 2.16 4.10 8.85
CA THR A 144 2.08 4.41 10.28
C THR A 144 2.96 3.47 11.12
N PHE A 145 2.97 2.17 10.76
CA PHE A 145 3.79 1.17 11.44
C PHE A 145 5.30 1.44 11.25
N MET A 146 5.73 1.80 10.04
CA MET A 146 7.15 2.04 9.73
C MET A 146 7.68 3.35 10.30
N HIS A 147 6.85 4.39 10.38
CA HIS A 147 7.27 5.74 10.78
C HIS A 147 6.71 6.18 12.14
N ARG A 148 5.93 5.31 12.82
CA ARG A 148 5.36 5.54 14.17
C ARG A 148 4.60 6.86 14.32
N ASP A 149 3.94 7.29 13.24
CA ASP A 149 3.11 8.50 13.19
C ASP A 149 1.72 8.31 13.84
#